data_b746b92cf34a5b2c2f1507c09d25e1db
#
_entry.id   b746b92cf34a5b2c2f1507c09d25e1db
#
_cell.length_a   1.000
_cell.length_b   1.000
_cell.length_c   1.000
_cell.angle_alpha   90.00
_cell.angle_beta   90.00
_cell.angle_gamma   90.00
#
_symmetry.space_group_name_H-M   'P 1'
#
loop_
_entity.id
_entity.type
_entity.pdbx_description
1 polymer ?
#
loop_
_entity_poly.entity_id
_entity_poly.type
_entity_poly.pdbx_seq_one_letter_code
_entity_poly.pdbx_strand_id
1 'polypeptide(L)' 'MPLITVSMYPGRTQQQKDDFAKAVTKSAAEILKTKEEHVIVVFKENPKDNWFKAGSQL' A
#
# COMPACT_ATOMS: atom_id res chain seq x y z
N MET A 1 -11.25 3.35 -12.00
CA MET A 1 -9.93 3.75 -11.50
C MET A 1 -9.65 3.06 -10.18
N PRO A 2 -8.67 2.05 -10.08
CA PRO A 2 -8.34 1.43 -8.80
C PRO A 2 -7.57 2.37 -7.89
N LEU A 3 -7.95 2.36 -6.62
CA LEU A 3 -7.19 3.01 -5.54
C LEU A 3 -6.78 1.91 -4.57
N ILE A 4 -5.48 1.75 -4.40
CA ILE A 4 -4.92 0.72 -3.52
C ILE A 4 -4.29 1.41 -2.32
N THR A 5 -4.77 1.09 -1.14
CA THR A 5 -4.25 1.66 0.09
C THR A 5 -3.49 0.59 0.86
N VAL A 6 -2.25 0.91 1.22
CA VAL A 6 -1.39 0.01 1.99
C VAL A 6 -1.21 0.60 3.38
N SER A 7 -1.84 -0.03 4.38
CA SER A 7 -1.66 0.38 5.76
C SER A 7 -0.51 -0.43 6.35
N MET A 8 0.45 0.24 6.96
CA MET A 8 1.66 -0.43 7.40
C MET A 8 2.34 0.33 8.52
N TYR A 9 3.28 -0.32 9.19
CA TYR A 9 4.15 0.35 10.15
C TYR A 9 5.12 1.27 9.40
N PRO A 10 5.53 2.38 9.99
CA PRO A 10 6.58 3.22 9.40
C PRO A 10 7.94 2.52 9.46
N GLY A 11 8.89 3.03 8.70
CA GLY A 11 10.27 2.54 8.73
C GLY A 11 10.79 2.02 7.41
N ARG A 12 9.94 1.83 6.42
CA ARG A 12 10.42 1.43 5.09
C ARG A 12 11.04 2.63 4.38
N THR A 13 12.06 2.35 3.56
CA THR A 13 12.69 3.42 2.79
C THR A 13 11.77 3.88 1.67
N GLN A 14 12.04 5.08 1.16
CA GLN A 14 11.29 5.57 0.01
C GLN A 14 11.48 4.66 -1.19
N GLN A 15 12.70 4.12 -1.38
CA GLN A 15 12.97 3.20 -2.48
C GLN A 15 12.12 1.93 -2.38
N GLN A 16 11.98 1.38 -1.19
CA GLN A 16 11.14 0.20 -0.99
C GLN A 16 9.68 0.49 -1.34
N LYS A 17 9.18 1.64 -0.94
CA LYS A 17 7.82 2.04 -1.28
C LYS A 17 7.65 2.27 -2.78
N ASP A 18 8.65 2.90 -3.42
CA ASP A 18 8.61 3.10 -4.87
C ASP A 18 8.56 1.77 -5.62
N ASP A 19 9.40 0.82 -5.21
CA ASP A 19 9.47 -0.49 -5.86
C ASP A 19 8.15 -1.26 -5.68
N PHE A 20 7.60 -1.21 -4.47
CA PHE A 20 6.33 -1.89 -4.21
C PHE A 20 5.18 -1.26 -4.97
N ALA A 21 5.14 0.07 -5.03
CA ALA A 21 4.11 0.78 -5.80
C ALA A 21 4.14 0.38 -7.28
N LYS A 22 5.34 0.26 -7.85
CA LYS A 22 5.48 -0.17 -9.25
C LYS A 22 4.99 -1.60 -9.45
N ALA A 23 5.37 -2.49 -8.54
CA ALA A 23 5.01 -3.91 -8.66
C ALA A 23 3.49 -4.11 -8.52
N VAL A 24 2.87 -3.48 -7.52
CA VAL A 24 1.43 -3.65 -7.31
C VAL A 24 0.62 -2.98 -8.42
N THR A 25 1.10 -1.88 -8.95
CA THR A 25 0.47 -1.19 -10.09
C THR A 25 0.45 -2.10 -11.32
N LYS A 26 1.57 -2.74 -11.60
CA LYS A 26 1.66 -3.65 -12.75
C LYS A 26 0.70 -4.82 -12.59
N SER A 27 0.68 -5.43 -11.42
CA SER A 27 -0.25 -6.53 -11.14
C SER A 27 -1.70 -6.10 -11.25
N ALA A 28 -2.04 -4.95 -10.69
CA ALA A 28 -3.40 -4.43 -10.75
C ALA A 28 -3.83 -4.20 -12.19
N ALA A 29 -2.97 -3.59 -13.01
CA ALA A 29 -3.29 -3.32 -14.41
C ALA A 29 -3.53 -4.60 -15.18
N GLU A 30 -2.70 -5.61 -14.98
CA GLU A 30 -2.79 -6.88 -15.69
C GLU A 30 -4.03 -7.68 -15.27
N ILE A 31 -4.27 -7.79 -13.96
CA ILE A 31 -5.32 -8.66 -13.44
C ILE A 31 -6.70 -8.00 -13.54
N LEU A 32 -6.78 -6.70 -13.25
CA LEU A 32 -8.03 -5.96 -13.29
C LEU A 32 -8.36 -5.41 -14.67
N LYS A 33 -7.47 -5.64 -15.65
CA LYS A 33 -7.68 -5.20 -17.03
C LYS A 33 -7.88 -3.68 -17.12
N THR A 34 -6.96 -2.94 -16.52
CA THR A 34 -6.96 -1.48 -16.56
C THR A 34 -5.57 -0.99 -16.97
N LYS A 35 -5.45 0.30 -17.21
CA LYS A 35 -4.17 0.91 -17.56
C LYS A 35 -3.41 1.29 -16.30
N GLU A 36 -2.08 1.18 -16.32
CA GLU A 36 -1.24 1.56 -15.18
C GLU A 36 -1.48 3.01 -14.76
N GLU A 37 -1.70 3.90 -15.73
CA GLU A 37 -1.93 5.32 -15.44
C GLU A 37 -3.20 5.58 -14.63
N HIS A 38 -4.10 4.60 -14.55
CA HIS A 38 -5.33 4.73 -13.77
C HIS A 38 -5.19 4.19 -12.35
N VAL A 39 -4.07 3.56 -12.02
CA VAL A 39 -3.88 2.95 -10.70
C VAL A 39 -3.22 3.95 -9.77
N ILE A 40 -3.86 4.16 -8.62
CA ILE A 40 -3.34 5.04 -7.58
C ILE A 40 -3.00 4.19 -6.36
N VAL A 41 -1.80 4.39 -5.80
CA VAL A 41 -1.36 3.68 -4.61
C VAL A 41 -1.06 4.69 -3.51
N VAL A 42 -1.64 4.47 -2.34
CA VAL A 42 -1.43 5.33 -1.18
C VAL A 42 -0.90 4.49 -0.02
N PHE A 43 0.19 4.93 0.57
CA PHE A 43 0.72 4.31 1.79
C PHE A 43 0.23 5.11 3.00
N LYS A 44 -0.37 4.40 3.95
CA LYS A 44 -0.76 4.97 5.24
C LYS A 44 0.13 4.37 6.31
N GLU A 45 1.09 5.14 6.75
CA GLU A 45 2.04 4.69 7.75
C GLU A 45 1.54 5.08 9.13
N ASN A 46 1.21 4.07 9.95
CA ASN A 46 0.71 4.28 11.30
C ASN A 46 1.69 3.68 12.29
N PRO A 47 2.05 4.42 13.35
CA PRO A 47 2.99 3.90 14.35
C PRO A 47 2.40 2.67 15.05
N LYS A 48 3.29 1.85 15.59
CA LYS A 48 2.93 0.57 16.20
C LYS A 48 1.85 0.70 17.27
N ASP A 49 1.87 1.76 18.04
CA ASP A 49 0.92 1.97 19.12
C ASP A 49 -0.50 2.29 18.66
N ASN A 50 -0.70 2.47 17.35
CA ASN A 50 -2.03 2.67 16.78
C ASN A 50 -2.68 1.36 16.32
N TRP A 51 -2.03 0.23 16.51
CA TRP A 51 -2.53 -1.06 16.04
C TRP A 51 -3.07 -1.88 17.20
N PHE A 52 -4.33 -2.30 17.06
CA PHE A 52 -5.02 -3.06 18.07
C PHE A 52 -5.64 -4.31 17.48
N LYS A 53 -5.73 -5.36 18.29
CA LYS A 53 -6.43 -6.57 17.94
C LYS A 53 -7.25 -6.99 19.14
N ALA A 54 -8.57 -7.21 18.94
CA ALA A 54 -9.51 -7.55 20.00
C ALA A 54 -9.46 -6.54 21.17
N GLY A 55 -9.23 -5.26 20.86
CA GLY A 55 -9.16 -4.20 21.85
C GLY A 55 -7.83 -4.07 22.57
N SER A 56 -6.86 -4.92 22.26
CA SER A 56 -5.52 -4.86 22.86
C SER A 56 -4.48 -4.43 21.84
N GLN A 57 -3.52 -3.64 22.27
CA GLN A 57 -2.45 -3.17 21.41
C GLN A 57 -1.59 -4.35 20.94
N LEU A 58 -1.23 -4.33 19.67
CA LEU A 58 -0.39 -5.37 19.08
C LEU A 58 1.05 -5.29 19.58
#